data_dd5bbed74067afe195d91f03a23d7879
#
_entry.id   dd5bbed74067afe195d91f03a23d7879
#
_cell.length_a   1.000
_cell.length_b   1.000
_cell.length_c   1.000
_cell.angle_alpha   90.00
_cell.angle_beta   90.00
_cell.angle_gamma   90.00
#
_symmetry.space_group_name_H-M   'P 1'
#
loop_
_entity.id
_entity.type
_entity.pdbx_description
1 polymer ?
#
loop_
_entity_poly.entity_id
_entity_poly.type
_entity_poly.pdbx_seq_one_letter_code
_entity_poly.pdbx_strand_id
1 'polypeptide(L)'
;MATKNKVISKEDIVSMFMNEVLEKGQKPKSVYHFAKENDFTEAEFYTFFGTLEGLEKEIFRLFFVNTVELLHKNTDYQEYDMKNKMLSFYFTFFEVLTANRSYVLQSLKLDRNPLKN
;
A
#
# COMPACT_ATOMS: atom_id res chain seq x y z
N MET A 1 19.17 19.43 10.86
CA MET A 1 17.94 19.10 10.19
C MET A 1 16.99 18.41 11.13
N ALA A 2 15.88 19.04 11.32
CA ALA A 2 14.86 18.46 12.20
C ALA A 2 14.40 17.07 11.72
N THR A 3 14.39 16.88 10.41
CA THR A 3 13.92 15.63 9.85
C THR A 3 14.77 14.43 10.22
N LYS A 4 16.04 14.66 10.56
CA LYS A 4 16.91 13.56 10.90
C LYS A 4 16.59 12.94 12.25
N ASN A 5 15.90 13.68 13.09
CA ASN A 5 15.55 13.20 14.41
C ASN A 5 14.18 12.55 14.43
N LYS A 6 13.48 12.62 13.31
CA LYS A 6 12.14 12.06 13.23
C LYS A 6 12.24 10.55 13.05
N VAL A 7 11.48 9.82 13.85
CA VAL A 7 11.37 8.38 13.70
C VAL A 7 10.49 8.10 12.50
N ILE A 8 11.02 7.33 11.56
CA ILE A 8 10.26 6.99 10.38
C ILE A 8 9.22 5.92 10.74
N SER A 9 8.01 6.08 10.25
CA SER A 9 6.94 5.15 10.55
C SER A 9 6.74 4.19 9.40
N LYS A 10 5.99 3.13 9.68
CA LYS A 10 5.62 2.17 8.66
C LYS A 10 4.84 2.85 7.53
N GLU A 11 3.94 3.76 7.90
CA GLU A 11 3.13 4.47 6.92
C GLU A 11 3.98 5.39 6.05
N ASP A 12 5.04 5.98 6.63
CA ASP A 12 5.96 6.79 5.86
C ASP A 12 6.62 5.97 4.75
N ILE A 13 7.06 4.76 5.09
CA ILE A 13 7.72 3.89 4.13
C ILE A 13 6.75 3.47 3.03
N VAL A 14 5.52 3.15 3.41
CA VAL A 14 4.48 2.79 2.44
C VAL A 14 4.26 3.94 1.47
N SER A 15 4.11 5.16 1.99
CA SER A 15 3.87 6.33 1.13
C SER A 15 5.04 6.58 0.19
N MET A 16 6.26 6.45 0.70
CA MET A 16 7.45 6.63 -0.13
C MET A 16 7.51 5.63 -1.26
N PHE A 17 7.18 4.38 -0.97
CA PHE A 17 7.19 3.34 -1.98
C PHE A 17 6.15 3.61 -3.07
N MET A 18 4.93 3.94 -2.67
CA MET A 18 3.87 4.22 -3.63
C MET A 18 4.23 5.42 -4.50
N ASN A 19 4.79 6.46 -3.90
CA ASN A 19 5.18 7.65 -4.63
C ASN A 19 6.30 7.35 -5.63
N GLU A 20 7.26 6.53 -5.23
CA GLU A 20 8.36 6.18 -6.13
C GLU A 20 7.85 5.39 -7.34
N VAL A 21 6.96 4.43 -7.10
CA VAL A 21 6.38 3.66 -8.20
C VAL A 21 5.62 4.57 -9.15
N LEU A 22 4.87 5.52 -8.61
CA LEU A 22 4.11 6.43 -9.44
C LEU A 22 5.00 7.39 -10.23
N GLU A 23 6.04 7.92 -9.58
CA GLU A 23 6.88 8.92 -10.23
C GLU A 23 7.82 8.29 -11.26
N LYS A 24 8.39 7.14 -10.94
CA LYS A 24 9.38 6.53 -11.80
C LYS A 24 8.82 5.48 -12.74
N GLY A 25 7.60 5.05 -12.50
CA GLY A 25 6.98 4.02 -13.31
C GLY A 25 7.63 2.65 -13.14
N GLN A 26 8.38 2.46 -12.07
CA GLN A 26 9.02 1.19 -11.79
C GLN A 26 9.27 1.07 -10.30
N LYS A 27 9.47 -0.17 -9.86
CA LYS A 27 9.72 -0.44 -8.45
C LYS A 27 11.19 -0.16 -8.12
N PRO A 28 11.48 0.13 -6.84
CA PRO A 28 12.88 0.27 -6.44
C PRO A 28 13.69 -0.98 -6.76
N LYS A 29 14.94 -0.81 -7.09
CA LYS A 29 15.80 -1.94 -7.46
C LYS A 29 16.14 -2.81 -6.25
N SER A 30 16.25 -2.20 -5.08
CA SER A 30 16.61 -2.92 -3.87
C SER A 30 16.21 -2.08 -2.68
N VAL A 31 16.23 -2.71 -1.49
CA VAL A 31 15.99 -1.98 -0.25
C VAL A 31 17.04 -0.88 -0.09
N TYR A 32 18.27 -1.16 -0.44
CA TYR A 32 19.33 -0.16 -0.33
C TYR A 32 19.02 1.08 -1.16
N HIS A 33 18.67 0.89 -2.43
CA HIS A 33 18.37 2.04 -3.29
C HIS A 33 17.14 2.79 -2.82
N PHE A 34 16.13 2.06 -2.39
CA PHE A 34 14.91 2.67 -1.92
C PHE A 34 15.18 3.54 -0.68
N ALA A 35 15.92 3.01 0.27
CA ALA A 35 16.23 3.73 1.49
C ALA A 35 17.09 4.94 1.19
N LYS A 36 18.11 4.77 0.36
CA LYS A 36 19.02 5.86 0.05
C LYS A 36 18.30 7.01 -0.61
N GLU A 37 17.42 6.72 -1.56
CA GLU A 37 16.73 7.77 -2.30
C GLU A 37 15.67 8.48 -1.45
N ASN A 38 15.19 7.83 -0.40
CA ASN A 38 14.16 8.42 0.44
C ASN A 38 14.67 8.83 1.81
N ASP A 39 16.00 8.83 1.96
CA ASP A 39 16.67 9.39 3.12
C ASP A 39 16.35 8.67 4.43
N PHE A 40 16.32 7.35 4.37
CA PHE A 40 16.24 6.53 5.57
C PHE A 40 17.20 5.35 5.41
N THR A 41 17.32 4.52 6.43
CA THR A 41 18.30 3.44 6.43
C THR A 41 17.65 2.10 6.17
N GLU A 42 18.49 1.14 5.73
CA GLU A 42 17.99 -0.23 5.56
C GLU A 42 17.50 -0.80 6.88
N ALA A 43 18.19 -0.45 7.97
CA ALA A 43 17.76 -0.93 9.29
C ALA A 43 16.35 -0.48 9.62
N GLU A 44 16.04 0.76 9.26
CA GLU A 44 14.69 1.28 9.48
C GLU A 44 13.68 0.51 8.64
N PHE A 45 14.04 0.20 7.40
CA PHE A 45 13.16 -0.61 6.56
C PHE A 45 12.90 -1.98 7.19
N TYR A 46 13.97 -2.65 7.61
CA TYR A 46 13.84 -4.00 8.14
C TYR A 46 13.16 -4.05 9.51
N THR A 47 12.99 -2.90 10.14
CA THR A 47 12.17 -2.85 11.34
C THR A 47 10.71 -3.22 11.04
N PHE A 48 10.25 -2.90 9.84
CA PHE A 48 8.85 -3.07 9.48
C PHE A 48 8.60 -4.14 8.43
N PHE A 49 9.55 -4.38 7.55
CA PHE A 49 9.34 -5.29 6.42
C PHE A 49 10.58 -6.14 6.20
N GLY A 50 10.35 -7.37 5.76
CA GLY A 50 11.47 -8.25 5.45
C GLY A 50 11.98 -8.12 4.03
N THR A 51 11.08 -7.73 3.11
CA THR A 51 11.41 -7.62 1.69
C THR A 51 10.56 -6.54 1.07
N LEU A 52 10.93 -6.14 -0.16
CA LEU A 52 10.10 -5.22 -0.92
C LEU A 52 8.77 -5.87 -1.29
N GLU A 53 8.77 -7.17 -1.57
CA GLU A 53 7.53 -7.89 -1.84
C GLU A 53 6.61 -7.87 -0.64
N GLY A 54 7.18 -7.98 0.56
CA GLY A 54 6.40 -7.88 1.78
C GLY A 54 5.76 -6.52 1.94
N LEU A 55 6.48 -5.48 1.56
CA LEU A 55 5.93 -4.13 1.57
C LEU A 55 4.77 -4.01 0.60
N GLU A 56 4.90 -4.56 -0.60
CA GLU A 56 3.81 -4.51 -1.59
C GLU A 56 2.57 -5.22 -1.06
N LYS A 57 2.75 -6.38 -0.44
CA LYS A 57 1.62 -7.09 0.13
C LYS A 57 0.95 -6.29 1.23
N GLU A 58 1.75 -5.59 2.00
CA GLU A 58 1.21 -4.77 3.09
C GLU A 58 0.36 -3.63 2.54
N ILE A 59 0.76 -3.05 1.41
CA ILE A 59 -0.03 -1.98 0.81
C ILE A 59 -1.45 -2.47 0.48
N PHE A 60 -1.57 -3.63 -0.15
CA PHE A 60 -2.88 -4.15 -0.49
C PHE A 60 -3.65 -4.61 0.75
N ARG A 61 -2.93 -5.12 1.76
CA ARG A 61 -3.57 -5.44 3.02
C ARG A 61 -4.17 -4.19 3.67
N LEU A 62 -3.46 -3.07 3.56
CA LEU A 62 -3.96 -1.81 4.11
C LEU A 62 -5.21 -1.33 3.35
N PHE A 63 -5.26 -1.56 2.04
CA PHE A 63 -6.50 -1.25 1.31
C PHE A 63 -7.66 -2.08 1.85
N PHE A 64 -7.42 -3.35 2.12
CA PHE A 64 -8.44 -4.22 2.68
C PHE A 64 -8.86 -3.76 4.08
N VAL A 65 -7.89 -3.46 4.93
CA VAL A 65 -8.17 -3.00 6.29
C VAL A 65 -8.97 -1.71 6.25
N ASN A 66 -8.61 -0.79 5.37
CA ASN A 66 -9.32 0.46 5.21
C ASN A 66 -10.78 0.22 4.80
N THR A 67 -10.98 -0.76 3.93
CA THR A 67 -12.33 -1.13 3.52
C THR A 67 -13.15 -1.59 4.72
N VAL A 68 -12.58 -2.47 5.53
CA VAL A 68 -13.26 -2.98 6.69
C VAL A 68 -13.59 -1.86 7.67
N GLU A 69 -12.66 -0.93 7.86
CA GLU A 69 -12.90 0.20 8.76
C GLU A 69 -14.04 1.08 8.27
N LEU A 70 -14.09 1.32 6.96
CA LEU A 70 -15.17 2.11 6.39
C LEU A 70 -16.53 1.44 6.58
N LEU A 71 -16.55 0.12 6.41
CA LEU A 71 -17.80 -0.63 6.61
C LEU A 71 -18.25 -0.58 8.06
N HIS A 72 -17.30 -0.61 9.00
CA HIS A 72 -17.65 -0.57 10.42
C HIS A 72 -18.24 0.79 10.82
N LYS A 73 -17.95 1.83 10.06
CA LYS A 73 -18.54 3.14 10.33
C LYS A 73 -19.98 3.23 9.88
N ASN A 74 -20.40 2.31 9.03
CA ASN A 74 -21.78 2.28 8.55
C ASN A 74 -22.61 1.49 9.56
N THR A 75 -23.45 2.21 10.32
CA THR A 75 -24.21 1.57 11.38
C THR A 75 -25.20 0.53 10.87
N ASP A 76 -25.65 0.69 9.64
CA ASP A 76 -26.60 -0.25 9.06
C ASP A 76 -25.97 -1.54 8.61
N TYR A 77 -24.66 -1.53 8.40
CA TYR A 77 -23.96 -2.69 7.84
C TYR A 77 -24.16 -3.95 8.69
N GLN A 78 -24.16 -3.78 10.02
CA GLN A 78 -24.28 -4.93 10.92
C GLN A 78 -25.61 -5.64 10.78
N GLU A 79 -26.63 -4.92 10.28
CA GLU A 79 -27.97 -5.49 10.15
C GLU A 79 -28.23 -6.07 8.76
N TYR A 80 -27.29 -5.91 7.85
CA TYR A 80 -27.45 -6.48 6.53
C TYR A 80 -27.36 -8.00 6.59
N ASP A 81 -28.07 -8.68 5.69
CA ASP A 81 -27.90 -10.11 5.56
C ASP A 81 -26.56 -10.38 4.86
N MET A 82 -26.18 -11.67 4.78
CA MET A 82 -24.89 -12.06 4.24
C MET A 82 -24.67 -11.54 2.83
N LYS A 83 -25.69 -11.65 1.99
CA LYS A 83 -25.57 -11.21 0.60
C LYS A 83 -25.30 -9.71 0.53
N ASN A 84 -26.05 -8.93 1.29
CA ASN A 84 -25.87 -7.47 1.25
C ASN A 84 -24.57 -7.03 1.91
N LYS A 85 -24.10 -7.77 2.93
CA LYS A 85 -22.78 -7.49 3.48
C LYS A 85 -21.69 -7.72 2.45
N MET A 86 -21.82 -8.80 1.70
CA MET A 86 -20.83 -9.11 0.67
C MET A 86 -20.83 -8.05 -0.43
N LEU A 87 -22.00 -7.64 -0.87
CA LEU A 87 -22.11 -6.59 -1.90
C LEU A 87 -21.54 -5.27 -1.39
N SER A 88 -21.84 -4.91 -0.14
CA SER A 88 -21.31 -3.69 0.44
C SER A 88 -19.80 -3.74 0.54
N PHE A 89 -19.25 -4.90 0.89
CA PHE A 89 -17.81 -5.05 0.95
C PHE A 89 -17.19 -4.82 -0.43
N TYR A 90 -17.74 -5.46 -1.45
CA TYR A 90 -17.17 -5.32 -2.79
C TYR A 90 -17.24 -3.88 -3.30
N PHE A 91 -18.36 -3.20 -3.10
CA PHE A 91 -18.48 -1.82 -3.52
C PHE A 91 -17.50 -0.93 -2.80
N THR A 92 -17.37 -1.10 -1.48
CA THR A 92 -16.48 -0.28 -0.69
C THR A 92 -15.02 -0.56 -1.03
N PHE A 93 -14.67 -1.82 -1.21
CA PHE A 93 -13.31 -2.19 -1.57
C PHE A 93 -12.96 -1.62 -2.94
N PHE A 94 -13.91 -1.70 -3.87
CA PHE A 94 -13.70 -1.15 -5.20
C PHE A 94 -13.48 0.36 -5.13
N GLU A 95 -14.21 1.05 -4.25
CA GLU A 95 -14.00 2.48 -4.07
C GLU A 95 -12.61 2.79 -3.51
N VAL A 96 -12.15 1.98 -2.59
CA VAL A 96 -10.80 2.16 -2.04
C VAL A 96 -9.76 1.96 -3.12
N LEU A 97 -9.92 0.92 -3.95
CA LEU A 97 -9.00 0.69 -5.05
C LEU A 97 -9.04 1.85 -6.05
N THR A 98 -10.23 2.37 -6.32
CA THR A 98 -10.38 3.48 -7.26
C THR A 98 -9.72 4.75 -6.74
N ALA A 99 -9.81 4.98 -5.43
CA ALA A 99 -9.14 6.13 -4.83
C ALA A 99 -7.63 6.05 -4.96
N ASN A 100 -7.10 4.83 -5.13
CA ASN A 100 -5.67 4.60 -5.32
C ASN A 100 -5.39 4.08 -6.71
N ARG A 101 -6.22 4.46 -7.66
CA ARG A 101 -6.25 3.89 -8.99
C ARG A 101 -4.89 3.90 -9.69
N SER A 102 -4.21 5.04 -9.65
CA SER A 102 -2.94 5.16 -10.37
C SER A 102 -1.92 4.16 -9.88
N TYR A 103 -1.81 4.03 -8.56
CA TYR A 103 -0.88 3.06 -8.00
C TYR A 103 -1.30 1.63 -8.33
N VAL A 104 -2.59 1.32 -8.17
CA VAL A 104 -3.09 -0.03 -8.40
C VAL A 104 -2.82 -0.46 -9.85
N LEU A 105 -3.14 0.41 -10.79
CA LEU A 105 -2.93 0.09 -12.21
C LEU A 105 -1.45 -0.07 -12.53
N GLN A 106 -0.61 0.81 -11.99
CA GLN A 106 0.82 0.73 -12.25
C GLN A 106 1.40 -0.55 -11.66
N SER A 107 0.99 -0.89 -10.44
CA SER A 107 1.46 -2.10 -9.78
C SER A 107 1.08 -3.35 -10.57
N LEU A 108 -0.17 -3.43 -11.01
CA LEU A 108 -0.62 -4.58 -11.79
C LEU A 108 0.11 -4.67 -13.12
N LYS A 109 0.35 -3.53 -13.75
CA LYS A 109 1.07 -3.51 -15.01
C LYS A 109 2.48 -4.06 -14.85
N LEU A 110 3.16 -3.66 -13.79
CA LEU A 110 4.53 -4.12 -13.54
C LEU A 110 4.55 -5.61 -13.24
N ASP A 111 3.59 -6.10 -12.46
CA ASP A 111 3.55 -7.51 -12.09
C ASP A 111 3.21 -8.40 -13.26
N ARG A 112 2.48 -7.89 -14.25
CA ARG A 112 2.04 -8.69 -15.38
C ARG A 112 3.00 -8.67 -16.56
N ASN A 113 4.07 -7.89 -16.46
CA ASN A 113 5.03 -7.79 -17.55
C ASN A 113 5.89 -9.05 -17.60
N PRO A 114 5.76 -9.86 -18.65
CA PRO A 114 6.54 -11.12 -18.72
C PRO A 114 8.02 -10.88 -18.87
N LEU A 115 8.42 -9.71 -19.33
CA LEU A 115 9.84 -9.42 -19.55
C LEU A 115 10.58 -9.01 -18.29
N LYS A 116 9.86 -8.74 -17.21
CA LYS A 116 10.52 -8.33 -16.00
C LYS A 116 11.24 -9.49 -15.31
N ASN A 117 10.92 -10.70 -15.67
CA ASN A 117 11.58 -11.88 -15.09
C ASN A 117 12.87 -12.23 -15.81
#